data_10c46b3b9b8fd3e4e45852a453574997
#
_entry.id   10c46b3b9b8fd3e4e45852a453574997
#
_cell.length_a   1.000
_cell.length_b   1.000
_cell.length_c   1.000
_cell.angle_alpha   90.00
_cell.angle_beta   90.00
_cell.angle_gamma   90.00
#
_symmetry.space_group_name_H-M   'P 1'
#
loop_
_entity.id
_entity.type
_entity.pdbx_description
1 polymer ?
#
loop_
_entity_poly.entity_id
_entity_poly.type
_entity_poly.pdbx_seq_one_letter_code
_entity_poly.pdbx_strand_id
1 'polypeptide(L)'
;MSVFKFKKFSIIQEKSAMKVGTDGVLLGCWVSCEKANNILDIGCGTGLITLMLGQRILIGNVTGIEIDKIASQEAQLNISNSDWKERIEIKHTSLQEFTSQLKFDLIVSNPPFFPQNKSQKSRDIARHTNTLSFEELIDNAANLLAEKGIFSVIIPKDSEEYFCKIAATHNLYCNRVCYIKGNEASEVKRVMMEFSFIKSIVLTEHLTIERSRHNYTSKYIQLC
;
A
#
# COMPACT_ATOMS: atom_id res chain seq x y z
N MET A 1 -2.58 18.68 18.27
CA MET A 1 -3.04 17.64 17.33
C MET A 1 -2.19 17.66 16.08
N SER A 2 -1.54 16.53 15.75
CA SER A 2 -0.83 16.39 14.45
C SER A 2 -1.87 15.96 13.40
N VAL A 3 -2.27 16.90 12.54
CA VAL A 3 -3.26 16.67 11.48
C VAL A 3 -2.63 17.01 10.14
N PHE A 4 -2.68 16.06 9.20
CA PHE A 4 -2.30 16.28 7.81
C PHE A 4 -3.56 16.53 6.97
N LYS A 5 -3.63 17.68 6.26
CA LYS A 5 -4.82 18.09 5.50
C LYS A 5 -4.64 17.81 4.01
N PHE A 6 -5.55 17.04 3.45
CA PHE A 6 -5.78 16.90 2.01
C PHE A 6 -6.93 17.82 1.56
N LYS A 7 -7.17 17.91 0.26
CA LYS A 7 -8.24 18.76 -0.28
C LYS A 7 -9.64 18.34 0.17
N LYS A 8 -9.89 17.03 0.35
CA LYS A 8 -11.22 16.48 0.65
C LYS A 8 -11.32 15.75 1.99
N PHE A 9 -10.20 15.48 2.66
CA PHE A 9 -10.18 14.82 3.96
C PHE A 9 -8.96 15.24 4.77
N SER A 10 -8.91 14.85 6.02
CA SER A 10 -7.76 15.09 6.90
C SER A 10 -7.37 13.79 7.60
N ILE A 11 -6.09 13.63 7.89
CA ILE A 11 -5.55 12.51 8.66
C ILE A 11 -5.07 13.01 10.00
N ILE A 12 -5.74 12.56 11.06
CA ILE A 12 -5.29 12.67 12.44
C ILE A 12 -4.26 11.57 12.65
N GLN A 13 -3.07 11.95 13.13
CA GLN A 13 -1.93 11.07 13.30
C GLN A 13 -1.12 11.50 14.53
N GLU A 14 -1.76 11.59 15.67
CA GLU A 14 -1.16 12.16 16.87
C GLU A 14 -0.27 11.14 17.57
N LYS A 15 -0.78 9.94 17.76
CA LYS A 15 -0.19 8.88 18.59
C LYS A 15 0.48 7.77 17.79
N SER A 16 0.04 7.50 16.57
CA SER A 16 0.60 6.45 15.73
C SER A 16 2.08 6.71 15.39
N ALA A 17 2.88 5.67 15.37
CA ALA A 17 4.31 5.74 15.06
C ALA A 17 4.57 6.16 13.61
N MET A 18 3.77 5.62 12.67
CA MET A 18 3.87 5.93 11.25
C MET A 18 3.00 7.14 10.91
N LYS A 19 3.62 8.15 10.31
CA LYS A 19 2.96 9.36 9.84
C LYS A 19 2.68 9.27 8.34
N VAL A 20 1.80 10.15 7.83
CA VAL A 20 1.61 10.32 6.38
C VAL A 20 2.97 10.52 5.71
N GLY A 21 3.27 9.65 4.76
CA GLY A 21 4.50 9.65 3.99
C GLY A 21 4.23 9.67 2.49
N THR A 22 5.24 10.08 1.73
CA THR A 22 5.16 10.16 0.26
C THR A 22 4.79 8.82 -0.37
N ASP A 23 5.31 7.70 0.16
CA ASP A 23 5.06 6.35 -0.36
C ASP A 23 3.57 6.01 -0.35
N GLY A 24 2.87 6.27 0.78
CA GLY A 24 1.43 6.03 0.87
C GLY A 24 0.60 6.91 -0.07
N VAL A 25 0.97 8.19 -0.21
CA VAL A 25 0.31 9.11 -1.16
C VAL A 25 0.51 8.63 -2.59
N LEU A 26 1.73 8.27 -2.97
CA LEU A 26 2.04 7.78 -4.32
C LEU A 26 1.25 6.52 -4.66
N LEU A 27 1.26 5.52 -3.77
CA LEU A 27 0.53 4.28 -4.00
C LEU A 27 -0.98 4.54 -4.10
N GLY A 28 -1.54 5.31 -3.17
CA GLY A 28 -2.97 5.65 -3.17
C GLY A 28 -3.43 6.44 -4.41
N CYS A 29 -2.54 7.22 -5.04
CA CYS A 29 -2.82 7.91 -6.30
C CYS A 29 -2.66 6.99 -7.52
N TRP A 30 -1.64 6.12 -7.52
CA TRP A 30 -1.21 5.37 -8.71
C TRP A 30 -1.99 4.09 -8.97
N VAL A 31 -2.44 3.40 -7.93
CA VAL A 31 -3.08 2.09 -8.04
C VAL A 31 -4.33 2.11 -8.92
N SER A 32 -4.51 1.03 -9.70
CA SER A 32 -5.69 0.83 -10.57
C SER A 32 -6.89 0.37 -9.73
N CYS A 33 -7.78 1.28 -9.35
CA CYS A 33 -8.92 0.98 -8.46
C CYS A 33 -10.31 1.19 -9.09
N GLU A 34 -10.41 1.74 -10.30
CA GLU A 34 -11.67 2.22 -10.88
C GLU A 34 -12.72 1.12 -11.12
N LYS A 35 -12.27 -0.13 -11.24
CA LYS A 35 -13.14 -1.31 -11.47
C LYS A 35 -13.28 -2.20 -10.23
N ALA A 36 -12.66 -1.83 -9.12
CA ALA A 36 -12.69 -2.63 -7.91
C ALA A 36 -13.96 -2.34 -7.09
N ASN A 37 -14.64 -3.40 -6.67
CA ASN A 37 -15.80 -3.32 -5.77
C ASN A 37 -15.43 -3.70 -4.33
N ASN A 38 -14.49 -4.63 -4.16
CA ASN A 38 -14.00 -5.07 -2.85
C ASN A 38 -12.50 -4.81 -2.78
N ILE A 39 -12.10 -3.89 -1.91
CA ILE A 39 -10.71 -3.47 -1.75
C ILE A 39 -10.22 -3.81 -0.34
N LEU A 40 -8.99 -4.34 -0.24
CA LEU A 40 -8.30 -4.58 1.02
C LEU A 40 -7.02 -3.72 1.09
N ASP A 41 -6.88 -2.94 2.16
CA ASP A 41 -5.67 -2.19 2.49
C ASP A 41 -4.97 -2.89 3.67
N ILE A 42 -3.85 -3.56 3.38
CA ILE A 42 -3.09 -4.35 4.36
C ILE A 42 -2.05 -3.45 5.04
N GLY A 43 -2.17 -3.33 6.37
CA GLY A 43 -1.34 -2.43 7.16
C GLY A 43 -1.75 -0.97 6.90
N CYS A 44 -3.04 -0.67 7.02
CA CYS A 44 -3.59 0.63 6.63
C CYS A 44 -3.09 1.82 7.47
N GLY A 45 -2.39 1.56 8.58
CA GLY A 45 -1.87 2.60 9.47
C GLY A 45 -2.99 3.51 9.97
N THR A 46 -2.86 4.80 9.72
CA THR A 46 -3.87 5.81 10.05
C THR A 46 -5.00 5.94 9.02
N GLY A 47 -5.07 5.03 8.04
CA GLY A 47 -6.13 4.97 7.04
C GLY A 47 -5.92 5.87 5.82
N LEU A 48 -4.68 6.29 5.54
CA LEU A 48 -4.37 7.18 4.41
C LEU A 48 -4.79 6.57 3.06
N ILE A 49 -4.23 5.40 2.72
CA ILE A 49 -4.50 4.74 1.43
C ILE A 49 -5.98 4.33 1.38
N THR A 50 -6.51 3.81 2.48
CA THR A 50 -7.93 3.46 2.62
C THR A 50 -8.86 4.62 2.25
N LEU A 51 -8.60 5.83 2.77
CA LEU A 51 -9.38 7.04 2.45
C LEU A 51 -9.20 7.49 1.01
N MET A 52 -7.97 7.45 0.49
CA MET A 52 -7.70 7.80 -0.90
C MET A 52 -8.45 6.88 -1.87
N LEU A 53 -8.52 5.58 -1.58
CA LEU A 53 -9.27 4.61 -2.37
C LEU A 53 -10.77 4.82 -2.23
N GLY A 54 -11.28 5.03 -1.01
CA GLY A 54 -12.69 5.37 -0.78
C GLY A 54 -13.13 6.63 -1.54
N GLN A 55 -12.24 7.63 -1.68
CA GLN A 55 -12.49 8.82 -2.48
C GLN A 55 -12.52 8.54 -3.99
N ARG A 56 -11.68 7.63 -4.50
CA ARG A 56 -11.49 7.37 -5.93
C ARG A 56 -12.55 6.44 -6.52
N ILE A 57 -13.04 5.48 -5.74
CA ILE A 57 -14.07 4.56 -6.22
C ILE A 57 -15.47 5.18 -6.09
N LEU A 58 -16.32 4.95 -7.07
CA LEU A 58 -17.71 5.43 -7.04
C LEU A 58 -18.64 4.46 -6.29
N ILE A 59 -18.40 3.17 -6.45
CA ILE A 59 -19.18 2.07 -5.88
C ILE A 59 -18.18 1.08 -5.28
N GLY A 60 -18.61 0.35 -4.25
CA GLY A 60 -17.79 -0.69 -3.61
C GLY A 60 -17.36 -0.32 -2.20
N ASN A 61 -16.64 -1.24 -1.58
CA ASN A 61 -16.22 -1.16 -0.18
C ASN A 61 -14.71 -1.29 -0.05
N VAL A 62 -14.15 -0.60 0.95
CA VAL A 62 -12.75 -0.67 1.32
C VAL A 62 -12.63 -1.20 2.74
N THR A 63 -11.90 -2.28 2.92
CA THR A 63 -11.55 -2.82 4.23
C THR A 63 -10.08 -2.50 4.50
N GLY A 64 -9.78 -1.78 5.57
CA GLY A 64 -8.42 -1.59 6.08
C GLY A 64 -8.18 -2.53 7.25
N ILE A 65 -7.03 -3.21 7.26
CA ILE A 65 -6.59 -4.01 8.41
C ILE A 65 -5.30 -3.43 8.99
N GLU A 66 -5.22 -3.36 10.33
CA GLU A 66 -4.07 -2.80 11.03
C GLU A 66 -3.85 -3.55 12.35
N ILE A 67 -2.60 -3.97 12.57
CA ILE A 67 -2.22 -4.71 13.78
C ILE A 67 -1.95 -3.79 14.97
N ASP A 68 -1.48 -2.55 14.72
CA ASP A 68 -1.26 -1.58 15.78
C ASP A 68 -2.60 -0.98 16.23
N LYS A 69 -2.94 -1.20 17.49
CA LYS A 69 -4.20 -0.74 18.07
C LYS A 69 -4.37 0.78 18.01
N ILE A 70 -3.29 1.53 18.21
CA ILE A 70 -3.34 2.99 18.23
C ILE A 70 -3.59 3.52 16.81
N ALA A 71 -2.85 3.00 15.83
CA ALA A 71 -3.02 3.36 14.43
C ALA A 71 -4.42 2.99 13.92
N SER A 72 -4.93 1.79 14.26
CA SER A 72 -6.28 1.35 13.93
C SER A 72 -7.36 2.27 14.51
N GLN A 73 -7.21 2.72 15.76
CA GLN A 73 -8.14 3.68 16.36
C GLN A 73 -8.10 5.05 15.69
N GLU A 74 -6.90 5.55 15.33
CA GLU A 74 -6.77 6.79 14.56
C GLU A 74 -7.36 6.62 13.15
N ALA A 75 -7.18 5.45 12.51
CA ALA A 75 -7.82 5.16 11.23
C ALA A 75 -9.35 5.18 11.33
N GLN A 76 -9.94 4.51 12.31
CA GLN A 76 -11.39 4.52 12.56
C GLN A 76 -11.92 5.95 12.75
N LEU A 77 -11.18 6.79 13.51
CA LEU A 77 -11.55 8.19 13.71
C LEU A 77 -11.47 8.97 12.39
N ASN A 78 -10.42 8.77 11.60
CA ASN A 78 -10.25 9.42 10.30
C ASN A 78 -11.36 9.04 9.32
N ILE A 79 -11.72 7.74 9.27
CA ILE A 79 -12.82 7.26 8.44
C ILE A 79 -14.15 7.85 8.89
N SER A 80 -14.45 7.86 10.20
CA SER A 80 -15.72 8.39 10.74
C SER A 80 -15.92 9.88 10.42
N ASN A 81 -14.84 10.63 10.23
CA ASN A 81 -14.84 12.05 9.86
C ASN A 81 -14.85 12.28 8.33
N SER A 82 -14.95 11.22 7.51
CA SER A 82 -14.93 11.31 6.05
C SER A 82 -16.31 11.14 5.43
N ASP A 83 -16.45 11.60 4.18
CA ASP A 83 -17.67 11.41 3.39
C ASP A 83 -17.89 9.95 2.94
N TRP A 84 -16.88 9.08 3.12
CA TRP A 84 -16.91 7.68 2.65
C TRP A 84 -17.08 6.66 3.77
N LYS A 85 -17.39 7.09 4.99
CA LYS A 85 -17.49 6.25 6.19
C LYS A 85 -18.43 5.05 6.03
N GLU A 86 -19.51 5.17 5.26
CA GLU A 86 -20.49 4.09 5.04
C GLU A 86 -19.94 2.95 4.15
N ARG A 87 -18.82 3.16 3.47
CA ARG A 87 -18.21 2.20 2.55
C ARG A 87 -16.82 1.75 2.99
N ILE A 88 -16.35 2.23 4.12
CA ILE A 88 -15.02 1.93 4.64
C ILE A 88 -15.13 1.30 6.02
N GLU A 89 -14.51 0.14 6.18
CA GLU A 89 -14.39 -0.56 7.45
C GLU A 89 -12.91 -0.68 7.85
N ILE A 90 -12.58 -0.40 9.12
CA ILE A 90 -11.25 -0.64 9.68
C ILE A 90 -11.34 -1.76 10.72
N LYS A 91 -10.50 -2.79 10.56
CA LYS A 91 -10.39 -3.91 11.49
C LYS A 91 -9.04 -3.89 12.19
N HIS A 92 -9.07 -3.93 13.52
CA HIS A 92 -7.87 -4.14 14.31
C HIS A 92 -7.56 -5.63 14.34
N THR A 93 -6.69 -6.08 13.45
CA THR A 93 -6.29 -7.48 13.31
C THR A 93 -4.95 -7.58 12.58
N SER A 94 -4.24 -8.67 12.81
CA SER A 94 -3.08 -9.04 11.98
C SER A 94 -3.54 -9.61 10.64
N LEU A 95 -2.68 -9.59 9.62
CA LEU A 95 -2.97 -10.24 8.34
C LEU A 95 -3.12 -11.76 8.50
N GLN A 96 -2.33 -12.36 9.38
CA GLN A 96 -2.35 -13.80 9.65
C GLN A 96 -3.68 -14.28 10.29
N GLU A 97 -4.34 -13.41 11.06
CA GLU A 97 -5.63 -13.71 11.71
C GLU A 97 -6.82 -13.25 10.87
N PHE A 98 -6.58 -12.42 9.87
CA PHE A 98 -7.64 -11.88 9.04
C PHE A 98 -8.22 -12.97 8.13
N THR A 99 -9.53 -13.16 8.21
CA THR A 99 -10.29 -14.06 7.34
C THR A 99 -11.41 -13.31 6.64
N SER A 100 -11.68 -13.69 5.40
CA SER A 100 -12.79 -13.15 4.61
C SER A 100 -13.42 -14.24 3.77
N GLN A 101 -14.74 -14.25 3.70
CA GLN A 101 -15.49 -15.10 2.76
C GLN A 101 -15.48 -14.50 1.34
N LEU A 102 -15.28 -13.19 1.22
CA LEU A 102 -15.17 -12.49 -0.04
C LEU A 102 -13.71 -12.44 -0.49
N LYS A 103 -13.50 -12.56 -1.80
CA LYS A 103 -12.24 -12.24 -2.46
C LYS A 103 -12.22 -10.75 -2.80
N PHE A 104 -11.01 -10.19 -2.86
CA PHE A 104 -10.80 -8.78 -3.13
C PHE A 104 -10.39 -8.56 -4.59
N ASP A 105 -11.02 -7.59 -5.24
CA ASP A 105 -10.68 -7.17 -6.60
C ASP A 105 -9.37 -6.37 -6.63
N LEU A 106 -9.07 -5.71 -5.51
CA LEU A 106 -7.83 -4.97 -5.31
C LEU A 106 -7.34 -5.20 -3.89
N ILE A 107 -6.07 -5.58 -3.76
CA ILE A 107 -5.34 -5.58 -2.49
C ILE A 107 -4.21 -4.57 -2.61
N VAL A 108 -4.07 -3.70 -1.63
CA VAL A 108 -2.97 -2.73 -1.57
C VAL A 108 -2.17 -2.90 -0.28
N SER A 109 -0.87 -2.63 -0.34
CA SER A 109 -0.04 -2.57 0.86
C SER A 109 1.15 -1.63 0.66
N ASN A 110 1.41 -0.83 1.68
CA ASN A 110 2.68 -0.12 1.88
C ASN A 110 3.37 -0.75 3.11
N PRO A 111 3.99 -1.93 2.95
CA PRO A 111 4.49 -2.69 4.09
C PRO A 111 5.68 -1.98 4.74
N PRO A 112 5.93 -2.22 6.05
CA PRO A 112 7.12 -1.70 6.69
C PRO A 112 8.39 -2.28 6.04
N PHE A 113 9.39 -1.43 5.79
CA PHE A 113 10.61 -1.83 5.10
C PHE A 113 11.71 -2.20 6.11
N PHE A 114 12.29 -3.38 5.95
CA PHE A 114 13.49 -3.79 6.66
C PHE A 114 14.67 -3.84 5.69
N PRO A 115 15.83 -3.25 6.06
CA PRO A 115 17.04 -3.38 5.26
C PRO A 115 17.42 -4.87 5.17
N GLN A 116 17.49 -5.42 3.95
CA GLN A 116 17.87 -6.82 3.70
C GLN A 116 19.33 -7.13 4.10
N ASN A 117 20.15 -6.14 4.42
CA ASN A 117 21.58 -6.26 4.70
C ASN A 117 21.93 -6.62 6.15
N LYS A 118 21.05 -7.26 6.90
CA LYS A 118 21.43 -7.79 8.22
C LYS A 118 21.21 -9.29 8.26
N SER A 119 22.31 -10.00 8.50
CA SER A 119 22.52 -11.42 8.82
C SER A 119 21.27 -12.18 9.33
N GLN A 120 21.33 -13.51 9.28
CA GLN A 120 20.35 -14.45 9.86
C GLN A 120 19.72 -14.02 11.19
N LYS A 121 20.47 -13.24 12.01
CA LYS A 121 19.97 -12.59 13.24
C LYS A 121 18.82 -11.60 13.02
N SER A 122 18.72 -10.95 11.88
CA SER A 122 17.60 -10.00 11.61
C SER A 122 16.31 -10.69 11.21
N ARG A 123 16.38 -11.91 10.65
CA ARG A 123 15.19 -12.75 10.40
C ARG A 123 14.59 -13.27 11.71
N ASP A 124 15.44 -13.59 12.68
CA ASP A 124 14.99 -14.04 13.99
C ASP A 124 14.40 -12.87 14.81
N ILE A 125 14.93 -11.65 14.66
CA ILE A 125 14.37 -10.44 15.29
C ILE A 125 13.01 -10.09 14.62
N ALA A 126 12.86 -10.23 13.30
CA ALA A 126 11.59 -10.01 12.62
C ALA A 126 10.49 -11.00 13.08
N ARG A 127 10.85 -12.27 13.31
CA ARG A 127 9.94 -13.27 13.89
C ARG A 127 9.52 -12.95 15.34
N HIS A 128 10.39 -12.28 16.10
CA HIS A 128 10.09 -11.88 17.48
C HIS A 128 9.41 -10.50 17.61
N THR A 129 9.32 -9.71 16.52
CA THR A 129 8.76 -8.34 16.55
C THR A 129 7.41 -8.19 15.86
N ASN A 130 6.69 -9.27 15.57
CA ASN A 130 5.38 -9.23 14.86
C ASN A 130 5.42 -8.47 13.51
N THR A 131 6.54 -8.50 12.82
CA THR A 131 6.71 -7.76 11.56
C THR A 131 6.36 -8.63 10.37
N LEU A 132 5.43 -8.16 9.55
CA LEU A 132 4.96 -8.84 8.35
C LEU A 132 6.10 -9.01 7.33
N SER A 133 6.49 -10.26 7.02
CA SER A 133 7.46 -10.56 5.97
C SER A 133 6.84 -10.44 4.57
N PHE A 134 7.66 -10.33 3.53
CA PHE A 134 7.15 -10.34 2.15
C PHE A 134 6.53 -11.68 1.78
N GLU A 135 7.06 -12.78 2.29
CA GLU A 135 6.51 -14.12 2.10
C GLU A 135 5.10 -14.21 2.67
N GLU A 136 4.90 -13.78 3.91
CA GLU A 136 3.58 -13.78 4.56
C GLU A 136 2.61 -12.83 3.87
N LEU A 137 3.08 -11.63 3.47
CA LEU A 137 2.26 -10.67 2.74
C LEU A 137 1.77 -11.25 1.42
N ILE A 138 2.67 -11.83 0.63
CA ILE A 138 2.36 -12.37 -0.69
C ILE A 138 1.47 -13.61 -0.59
N ASP A 139 1.77 -14.54 0.32
CA ASP A 139 0.97 -15.74 0.53
C ASP A 139 -0.48 -15.38 0.90
N ASN A 140 -0.67 -14.51 1.88
CA ASN A 140 -2.01 -14.08 2.29
C ASN A 140 -2.71 -13.26 1.21
N ALA A 141 -1.99 -12.37 0.52
CA ALA A 141 -2.57 -11.62 -0.59
C ALA A 141 -3.04 -12.54 -1.71
N ALA A 142 -2.25 -13.55 -2.11
CA ALA A 142 -2.65 -14.53 -3.12
C ALA A 142 -3.89 -15.32 -2.68
N ASN A 143 -3.98 -15.68 -1.40
CA ASN A 143 -5.13 -16.39 -0.84
C ASN A 143 -6.40 -15.53 -0.74
N LEU A 144 -6.30 -14.20 -0.64
CA LEU A 144 -7.43 -13.28 -0.51
C LEU A 144 -7.83 -12.65 -1.85
N LEU A 145 -6.95 -12.64 -2.85
CA LEU A 145 -7.17 -12.00 -4.14
C LEU A 145 -8.21 -12.76 -4.98
N ALA A 146 -9.07 -12.03 -5.67
CA ALA A 146 -9.96 -12.57 -6.69
C ALA A 146 -9.17 -13.03 -7.92
N GLU A 147 -9.72 -13.95 -8.72
CA GLU A 147 -9.06 -14.50 -9.91
C GLU A 147 -8.57 -13.43 -10.90
N LYS A 148 -9.35 -12.34 -11.07
CA LYS A 148 -9.02 -11.17 -11.90
C LYS A 148 -8.56 -9.97 -11.06
N GLY A 149 -8.26 -10.18 -9.79
CA GLY A 149 -7.86 -9.13 -8.87
C GLY A 149 -6.45 -8.62 -9.13
N ILE A 150 -6.16 -7.45 -8.57
CA ILE A 150 -4.86 -6.79 -8.62
C ILE A 150 -4.30 -6.70 -7.20
N PHE A 151 -3.05 -7.12 -7.02
CA PHE A 151 -2.29 -6.88 -5.80
C PHE A 151 -1.25 -5.77 -6.06
N SER A 152 -1.34 -4.66 -5.35
CA SER A 152 -0.50 -3.49 -5.55
C SER A 152 0.33 -3.16 -4.31
N VAL A 153 1.62 -2.88 -4.51
CA VAL A 153 2.55 -2.56 -3.42
C VAL A 153 3.47 -1.41 -3.79
N ILE A 154 3.98 -0.72 -2.77
CA ILE A 154 5.15 0.16 -2.88
C ILE A 154 6.23 -0.38 -1.96
N ILE A 155 7.45 -0.60 -2.52
CA ILE A 155 8.59 -1.16 -1.77
C ILE A 155 9.90 -0.47 -2.18
N PRO A 156 11.01 -0.64 -1.40
CA PRO A 156 12.33 -0.22 -1.84
C PRO A 156 12.74 -0.91 -3.15
N LYS A 157 13.42 -0.17 -4.05
CA LYS A 157 13.92 -0.72 -5.32
C LYS A 157 14.78 -1.97 -5.13
N ASP A 158 15.62 -1.98 -4.10
CA ASP A 158 16.53 -3.09 -3.81
C ASP A 158 15.79 -4.40 -3.45
N SER A 159 14.52 -4.31 -3.09
CA SER A 159 13.68 -5.47 -2.75
C SER A 159 12.88 -6.02 -3.93
N GLU A 160 12.86 -5.35 -5.07
CA GLU A 160 12.01 -5.69 -6.24
C GLU A 160 12.23 -7.12 -6.72
N GLU A 161 13.48 -7.49 -6.99
CA GLU A 161 13.81 -8.81 -7.54
C GLU A 161 13.39 -9.95 -6.59
N TYR A 162 13.65 -9.76 -5.30
CA TYR A 162 13.27 -10.73 -4.28
C TYR A 162 11.75 -10.84 -4.15
N PHE A 163 11.04 -9.71 -4.13
CA PHE A 163 9.58 -9.67 -4.06
C PHE A 163 8.94 -10.38 -5.27
N CYS A 164 9.43 -10.07 -6.48
CA CYS A 164 8.94 -10.71 -7.71
C CYS A 164 9.19 -12.23 -7.74
N LYS A 165 10.33 -12.68 -7.22
CA LYS A 165 10.64 -14.13 -7.13
C LYS A 165 9.65 -14.85 -6.22
N ILE A 166 9.33 -14.28 -5.05
CA ILE A 166 8.34 -14.87 -4.14
C ILE A 166 6.94 -14.80 -4.76
N ALA A 167 6.54 -13.66 -5.33
CA ALA A 167 5.24 -13.51 -5.96
C ALA A 167 5.00 -14.57 -7.05
N ALA A 168 6.02 -14.87 -7.85
CA ALA A 168 5.96 -15.89 -8.90
C ALA A 168 5.71 -17.32 -8.34
N THR A 169 6.17 -17.64 -7.13
CA THR A 169 5.88 -18.94 -6.49
C THR A 169 4.41 -19.10 -6.10
N HIS A 170 3.69 -17.98 -5.99
CA HIS A 170 2.25 -17.92 -5.74
C HIS A 170 1.42 -17.62 -7.01
N ASN A 171 2.02 -17.76 -8.21
CA ASN A 171 1.42 -17.44 -9.51
C ASN A 171 1.00 -15.97 -9.66
N LEU A 172 1.61 -15.07 -8.89
CA LEU A 172 1.42 -13.64 -9.02
C LEU A 172 2.52 -13.05 -9.91
N TYR A 173 2.13 -12.46 -11.04
CA TYR A 173 3.02 -11.90 -12.04
C TYR A 173 2.90 -10.38 -12.07
N CYS A 174 4.04 -9.69 -12.05
CA CYS A 174 4.07 -8.23 -12.20
C CYS A 174 3.62 -7.86 -13.61
N ASN A 175 2.58 -7.04 -13.71
CA ASN A 175 2.02 -6.57 -14.98
C ASN A 175 2.21 -5.06 -15.18
N ARG A 176 2.46 -4.32 -14.10
CA ARG A 176 2.74 -2.89 -14.15
C ARG A 176 3.75 -2.52 -13.08
N VAL A 177 4.73 -1.70 -13.45
CA VAL A 177 5.78 -1.22 -12.54
C VAL A 177 6.04 0.27 -12.77
N CYS A 178 6.19 1.03 -11.69
CA CYS A 178 6.60 2.43 -11.74
C CYS A 178 7.84 2.64 -10.87
N TYR A 179 8.94 3.06 -11.51
CA TYR A 179 10.19 3.41 -10.86
C TYR A 179 10.19 4.87 -10.41
N ILE A 180 10.48 5.10 -9.12
CA ILE A 180 10.32 6.42 -8.50
C ILE A 180 11.69 6.98 -8.12
N LYS A 181 11.94 8.22 -8.58
CA LYS A 181 13.06 9.07 -8.18
C LYS A 181 12.57 10.27 -7.37
N GLY A 182 13.33 10.68 -6.37
CA GLY A 182 13.07 11.92 -5.65
C GLY A 182 13.25 13.16 -6.55
N ASN A 183 14.36 13.20 -7.30
CA ASN A 183 14.66 14.22 -8.32
C ASN A 183 15.45 13.59 -9.47
N GLU A 184 15.74 14.37 -10.52
CA GLU A 184 16.41 13.88 -11.72
C GLU A 184 17.83 13.29 -11.46
N ALA A 185 18.56 13.87 -10.51
CA ALA A 185 19.92 13.44 -10.16
C ALA A 185 19.94 12.24 -9.21
N SER A 186 18.80 11.90 -8.57
CA SER A 186 18.75 10.79 -7.61
C SER A 186 18.57 9.45 -8.31
N GLU A 187 19.03 8.38 -7.65
CA GLU A 187 18.74 7.01 -8.07
C GLU A 187 17.27 6.66 -7.80
N VAL A 188 16.80 5.60 -8.46
CA VAL A 188 15.49 5.01 -8.16
C VAL A 188 15.54 4.39 -6.76
N LYS A 189 14.70 4.88 -5.85
CA LYS A 189 14.65 4.40 -4.45
C LYS A 189 13.42 3.59 -4.12
N ARG A 190 12.35 3.77 -4.85
CA ARG A 190 11.07 3.07 -4.66
C ARG A 190 10.56 2.52 -5.96
N VAL A 191 9.79 1.46 -5.85
CA VAL A 191 9.02 0.92 -6.96
C VAL A 191 7.59 0.66 -6.50
N MET A 192 6.62 1.06 -7.31
CA MET A 192 5.24 0.62 -7.19
C MET A 192 5.01 -0.49 -8.21
N MET A 193 4.35 -1.57 -7.80
CA MET A 193 4.11 -2.73 -8.65
C MET A 193 2.66 -3.20 -8.52
N GLU A 194 2.07 -3.61 -9.63
CA GLU A 194 0.79 -4.32 -9.67
C GLU A 194 1.00 -5.74 -10.19
N PHE A 195 0.47 -6.69 -9.44
CA PHE A 195 0.53 -8.12 -9.72
C PHE A 195 -0.87 -8.68 -9.96
N SER A 196 -0.98 -9.70 -10.80
CA SER A 196 -2.19 -10.52 -10.93
C SER A 196 -1.83 -11.97 -11.25
N PHE A 197 -2.81 -12.87 -11.21
CA PHE A 197 -2.64 -14.27 -11.64
C PHE A 197 -2.46 -14.42 -13.16
N ILE A 198 -2.77 -13.37 -13.93
CA ILE A 198 -2.68 -13.37 -15.38
C ILE A 198 -1.32 -12.78 -15.78
N LYS A 199 -0.49 -13.57 -16.43
CA LYS A 199 0.79 -13.11 -16.96
C LYS A 199 0.59 -12.26 -18.21
N SER A 200 1.14 -11.05 -18.24
CA SER A 200 1.10 -10.14 -19.38
C SER A 200 2.45 -9.47 -19.62
N ILE A 201 2.55 -8.67 -20.69
CA ILE A 201 3.68 -7.78 -20.90
C ILE A 201 3.67 -6.71 -19.80
N VAL A 202 4.82 -6.50 -19.16
CA VAL A 202 4.95 -5.53 -18.06
C VAL A 202 4.89 -4.11 -18.60
N LEU A 203 3.90 -3.33 -18.17
CA LEU A 203 3.87 -1.89 -18.40
C LEU A 203 4.86 -1.21 -17.45
N THR A 204 5.89 -0.59 -18.02
CA THR A 204 6.93 0.10 -17.25
C THR A 204 6.76 1.61 -17.31
N GLU A 205 6.73 2.23 -16.13
CA GLU A 205 6.58 3.66 -15.93
C GLU A 205 7.76 4.23 -15.12
N HIS A 206 7.98 5.54 -15.25
CA HIS A 206 8.97 6.28 -14.48
C HIS A 206 8.34 7.55 -13.94
N LEU A 207 8.57 7.82 -12.65
CA LEU A 207 8.11 9.02 -11.96
C LEU A 207 9.29 9.70 -11.26
N THR A 208 9.54 10.96 -11.60
CA THR A 208 10.39 11.86 -10.84
C THR A 208 9.48 12.83 -10.06
N ILE A 209 9.66 12.91 -8.74
CA ILE A 209 8.77 13.70 -7.88
C ILE A 209 9.06 15.20 -8.06
N GLU A 210 10.30 15.61 -7.90
CA GLU A 210 10.71 17.04 -7.90
C GLU A 210 11.72 17.32 -9.01
N ARG A 211 11.66 18.53 -9.59
CA ARG A 211 12.73 19.12 -10.41
C ARG A 211 13.80 19.75 -9.52
N SER A 212 13.36 20.44 -8.49
CA SER A 212 14.14 21.03 -7.40
C SER A 212 13.29 21.07 -6.15
N ARG A 213 13.88 21.37 -5.01
CA ARG A 213 13.19 21.36 -3.71
C ARG A 213 11.86 22.16 -3.78
N HIS A 214 10.75 21.49 -3.50
CA HIS A 214 9.36 22.00 -3.54
C HIS A 214 8.88 22.43 -4.94
N ASN A 215 9.61 22.10 -6.00
CA ASN A 215 9.17 22.31 -7.38
C ASN A 215 8.89 20.94 -8.02
N TYR A 216 7.64 20.54 -7.98
CA TYR A 216 7.19 19.22 -8.42
C TYR A 216 7.12 19.10 -9.94
N THR A 217 7.35 17.90 -10.46
CA THR A 217 7.18 17.63 -11.89
C THR A 217 5.70 17.64 -12.29
N SER A 218 5.44 17.95 -13.55
CA SER A 218 4.06 17.92 -14.08
C SER A 218 3.42 16.54 -13.94
N LYS A 219 4.22 15.46 -14.12
CA LYS A 219 3.75 14.07 -13.98
C LYS A 219 3.33 13.75 -12.55
N TYR A 220 4.09 14.21 -11.55
CA TYR A 220 3.72 14.05 -10.14
C TYR A 220 2.45 14.84 -9.79
N ILE A 221 2.33 16.09 -10.25
CA ILE A 221 1.14 16.94 -10.00
C ILE A 221 -0.11 16.33 -10.65
N GLN A 222 0.01 15.72 -11.83
CA GLN A 222 -1.11 15.06 -12.49
C GLN A 222 -1.53 13.75 -11.80
N LEU A 223 -0.58 13.07 -11.17
CA LEU A 223 -0.84 11.83 -10.44
C LEU A 223 -1.55 12.11 -9.11
N CYS A 224 -1.12 13.12 -8.35
CA CYS A 224 -1.58 13.47 -7.01
C CYS A 224 -2.35 14.80 -6.96
#